data_5ad5e5085658f7a63a5bd4e8af097608
#
_entry.id   5ad5e5085658f7a63a5bd4e8af097608
#
_cell.length_a   1.000
_cell.length_b   1.000
_cell.length_c   1.000
_cell.angle_alpha   90.00
_cell.angle_beta   90.00
_cell.angle_gamma   90.00
#
_symmetry.space_group_name_H-M   'P 1'
#
loop_
_entity.id
_entity.type
_entity.pdbx_description
1 polymer ?
#
loop_
_entity_poly.entity_id
_entity_poly.type
_entity_poly.pdbx_seq_one_letter_code
_entity_poly.pdbx_strand_id
1 'polypeptide(L)'
;MLRATSLLLLSLLMTAANADELQINVLQPGDGAEAVSGAEVTVHYTGWLMDGTRFDSSRDRDDPFTLKLGAGQVIPGWEQGLQGMRVGEIRELIIPPGMAYGARGAGGVIPPNATLRFEVELLDVKLPPFSELDNRGLAEMIAKGVKVVDIRRPEEWHQTGVVEGSHLLTAFDRYGRIEPGFVGAFQQLVAKDEPVVLICRTGSRTAVLAHALAEQLEYQHVYNVTDGITRWIAGGQVVQTDIAVATSGRG
;
A
#
# COMPACT_ATOMS: atom_id res chain seq x y z
N MET A 1 -15.53 -62.71 25.12
CA MET A 1 -14.88 -61.39 25.17
C MET A 1 -14.74 -60.90 23.72
N LEU A 2 -15.69 -60.11 23.24
CA LEU A 2 -15.64 -59.51 21.90
C LEU A 2 -14.96 -58.14 22.01
N ARG A 3 -13.88 -57.94 21.31
CA ARG A 3 -13.27 -56.61 21.13
C ARG A 3 -13.88 -55.94 19.90
N ALA A 4 -14.61 -54.86 20.13
CA ALA A 4 -15.11 -53.99 19.09
C ALA A 4 -13.98 -53.04 18.62
N THR A 5 -13.57 -53.15 17.36
CA THR A 5 -12.64 -52.25 16.70
C THR A 5 -13.46 -51.10 16.10
N SER A 6 -13.37 -49.90 16.70
CA SER A 6 -13.99 -48.69 16.18
C SER A 6 -13.15 -48.15 15.04
N LEU A 7 -13.66 -48.18 13.80
CA LEU A 7 -13.09 -47.51 12.63
C LEU A 7 -13.49 -46.03 12.69
N LEU A 8 -12.52 -45.14 12.93
CA LEU A 8 -12.70 -43.70 12.81
C LEU A 8 -12.62 -43.33 11.33
N LEU A 9 -13.78 -43.03 10.71
CA LEU A 9 -13.81 -42.43 9.38
C LEU A 9 -13.42 -40.96 9.52
N LEU A 10 -12.20 -40.61 9.05
CA LEU A 10 -11.75 -39.25 8.88
C LEU A 10 -12.37 -38.71 7.57
N SER A 11 -13.47 -37.95 7.66
CA SER A 11 -14.06 -37.27 6.54
C SER A 11 -13.19 -36.09 6.14
N LEU A 12 -12.46 -36.22 5.04
CA LEU A 12 -11.73 -35.13 4.37
C LEU A 12 -12.76 -34.19 3.75
N LEU A 13 -13.09 -33.10 4.43
CA LEU A 13 -13.84 -31.99 3.83
C LEU A 13 -12.95 -31.31 2.78
N MET A 14 -13.09 -31.72 1.52
CA MET A 14 -12.63 -30.89 0.40
C MET A 14 -13.55 -29.67 0.32
N THR A 15 -13.08 -28.51 0.81
CA THR A 15 -13.70 -27.24 0.49
C THR A 15 -13.55 -27.02 -1.00
N ALA A 16 -14.67 -27.02 -1.74
CA ALA A 16 -14.68 -26.61 -3.12
C ALA A 16 -14.18 -25.16 -3.18
N ALA A 17 -13.08 -24.92 -3.87
CA ALA A 17 -12.58 -23.58 -4.12
C ALA A 17 -13.67 -22.82 -4.88
N ASN A 18 -14.08 -21.66 -4.39
CA ASN A 18 -15.02 -20.78 -5.08
C ASN A 18 -14.41 -20.34 -6.40
N ALA A 19 -15.07 -20.65 -7.51
CA ALA A 19 -14.61 -20.29 -8.84
C ALA A 19 -14.52 -18.77 -9.10
N ASP A 20 -15.10 -17.97 -8.21
CA ASP A 20 -15.14 -16.50 -8.29
C ASP A 20 -14.08 -15.82 -7.40
N GLU A 21 -13.21 -16.57 -6.72
CA GLU A 21 -12.17 -16.02 -5.84
C GLU A 21 -10.78 -16.21 -6.44
N LEU A 22 -9.90 -15.24 -6.19
CA LEU A 22 -8.47 -15.33 -6.51
C LEU A 22 -7.85 -16.49 -5.70
N GLN A 23 -7.20 -17.44 -6.40
CA GLN A 23 -6.41 -18.47 -5.75
C GLN A 23 -4.93 -18.14 -5.88
N ILE A 24 -4.19 -18.27 -4.79
CA ILE A 24 -2.76 -17.99 -4.71
C ILE A 24 -2.06 -19.24 -4.18
N ASN A 25 -1.18 -19.80 -5.00
CA ASN A 25 -0.37 -20.96 -4.63
C ASN A 25 1.10 -20.58 -4.66
N VAL A 26 1.80 -20.67 -3.53
CA VAL A 26 3.25 -20.46 -3.48
C VAL A 26 3.93 -21.72 -4.01
N LEU A 27 4.57 -21.61 -5.17
CA LEU A 27 5.31 -22.71 -5.81
C LEU A 27 6.73 -22.79 -5.25
N GLN A 28 7.35 -21.64 -5.00
CA GLN A 28 8.66 -21.51 -4.39
C GLN A 28 8.64 -20.31 -3.44
N PRO A 29 9.02 -20.47 -2.17
CA PRO A 29 9.13 -19.34 -1.26
C PRO A 29 10.34 -18.47 -1.62
N GLY A 30 10.22 -17.15 -1.38
CA GLY A 30 11.31 -16.19 -1.44
C GLY A 30 11.72 -15.74 -0.04
N ASP A 31 12.91 -15.19 0.10
CA ASP A 31 13.47 -14.69 1.37
C ASP A 31 13.92 -13.22 1.31
N GLY A 32 13.82 -12.58 0.13
CA GLY A 32 14.20 -11.19 -0.07
C GLY A 32 13.13 -10.17 0.39
N ALA A 33 13.25 -8.94 -0.12
CA ALA A 33 12.36 -7.84 0.20
C ALA A 33 10.89 -8.17 -0.16
N GLU A 34 9.96 -7.69 0.67
CA GLU A 34 8.54 -7.95 0.51
C GLU A 34 7.86 -6.91 -0.37
N ALA A 35 7.03 -7.35 -1.32
CA ALA A 35 6.21 -6.50 -2.18
C ALA A 35 5.06 -5.90 -1.37
N VAL A 36 5.14 -4.60 -1.10
CA VAL A 36 4.14 -3.81 -0.40
C VAL A 36 3.46 -2.81 -1.33
N SER A 37 2.28 -2.32 -0.97
CA SER A 37 1.62 -1.26 -1.72
C SER A 37 2.53 -0.03 -1.88
N GLY A 38 2.58 0.54 -3.09
CA GLY A 38 3.45 1.65 -3.45
C GLY A 38 4.85 1.24 -3.91
N ALA A 39 5.29 0.00 -3.68
CA ALA A 39 6.57 -0.50 -4.17
C ALA A 39 6.56 -0.64 -5.71
N GLU A 40 7.71 -0.39 -6.31
CA GLU A 40 8.00 -0.79 -7.69
C GLU A 40 8.51 -2.24 -7.65
N VAL A 41 7.80 -3.14 -8.34
CA VAL A 41 8.14 -4.56 -8.39
C VAL A 41 8.51 -4.96 -9.82
N THR A 42 9.54 -5.78 -9.95
CA THR A 42 9.98 -6.35 -11.23
C THR A 42 9.77 -7.85 -11.20
N VAL A 43 9.05 -8.37 -12.21
CA VAL A 43 8.66 -9.77 -12.27
C VAL A 43 8.96 -10.39 -13.62
N HIS A 44 9.24 -11.70 -13.62
CA HIS A 44 8.96 -12.54 -14.78
C HIS A 44 7.60 -13.19 -14.61
N TYR A 45 6.90 -13.37 -15.72
CA TYR A 45 5.62 -14.08 -15.73
C TYR A 45 5.39 -14.88 -17.00
N THR A 46 4.49 -15.85 -16.89
CA THR A 46 3.84 -16.50 -18.03
C THR A 46 2.36 -16.64 -17.73
N GLY A 47 1.50 -16.35 -18.71
CA GLY A 47 0.05 -16.42 -18.61
C GLY A 47 -0.55 -17.45 -19.55
N TRP A 48 -1.52 -18.24 -19.04
CA TRP A 48 -2.25 -19.27 -19.78
C TRP A 48 -3.76 -19.15 -19.54
N LEU A 49 -4.51 -19.58 -20.55
CA LEU A 49 -5.91 -19.95 -20.37
C LEU A 49 -6.00 -21.29 -19.63
N MET A 50 -7.18 -21.64 -19.12
CA MET A 50 -7.38 -22.88 -18.38
C MET A 50 -7.29 -24.15 -19.25
N ASP A 51 -7.36 -24.02 -20.57
CA ASP A 51 -7.11 -25.10 -21.53
C ASP A 51 -5.62 -25.36 -21.80
N GLY A 52 -4.74 -24.56 -21.18
CA GLY A 52 -3.29 -24.63 -21.37
C GLY A 52 -2.73 -23.75 -22.49
N THR A 53 -3.59 -23.04 -23.22
CA THR A 53 -3.14 -22.09 -24.25
C THR A 53 -2.39 -20.93 -23.61
N ARG A 54 -1.10 -20.77 -23.93
CA ARG A 54 -0.28 -19.66 -23.48
C ARG A 54 -0.59 -18.42 -24.31
N PHE A 55 -0.91 -17.29 -23.63
CA PHE A 55 -1.24 -16.06 -24.32
C PHE A 55 -0.19 -14.95 -24.15
N ASP A 56 0.66 -14.99 -23.11
CA ASP A 56 1.72 -14.01 -22.91
C ASP A 56 2.83 -14.56 -22.01
N SER A 57 4.08 -14.08 -22.22
CA SER A 57 5.22 -14.40 -21.37
C SER A 57 6.31 -13.33 -21.50
N SER A 58 6.77 -12.78 -20.38
CA SER A 58 7.93 -11.89 -20.31
C SER A 58 9.25 -12.66 -20.56
N ARG A 59 9.28 -13.96 -20.23
CA ARG A 59 10.46 -14.81 -20.45
C ARG A 59 10.77 -15.04 -21.92
N ASP A 60 9.72 -15.12 -22.78
CA ASP A 60 9.93 -15.27 -24.22
C ASP A 60 10.60 -14.05 -24.88
N ARG A 61 10.45 -12.88 -24.24
CA ARG A 61 11.02 -11.62 -24.70
C ARG A 61 12.36 -11.29 -24.02
N ASP A 62 12.73 -12.09 -23.00
CA ASP A 62 13.84 -11.77 -22.07
C ASP A 62 13.74 -10.33 -21.51
N ASP A 63 12.49 -9.90 -21.22
CA ASP A 63 12.14 -8.56 -20.83
C ASP A 63 11.24 -8.61 -19.57
N PRO A 64 11.82 -8.51 -18.36
CA PRO A 64 11.07 -8.47 -17.12
C PRO A 64 10.08 -7.31 -17.10
N PHE A 65 8.93 -7.53 -16.51
CA PHE A 65 7.87 -6.52 -16.41
C PHE A 65 7.96 -5.79 -15.08
N THR A 66 8.04 -4.46 -15.11
CA THR A 66 8.08 -3.60 -13.93
C THR A 66 6.77 -2.84 -13.79
N LEU A 67 6.21 -2.82 -12.57
CA LEU A 67 4.98 -2.11 -12.25
C LEU A 67 5.04 -1.53 -10.83
N LYS A 68 4.23 -0.49 -10.59
CA LYS A 68 4.02 0.05 -9.24
C LYS A 68 2.79 -0.63 -8.64
N LEU A 69 2.99 -1.39 -7.58
CA LEU A 69 1.94 -2.15 -6.91
C LEU A 69 0.94 -1.23 -6.19
N GLY A 70 -0.35 -1.46 -6.36
CA GLY A 70 -1.42 -0.63 -5.81
C GLY A 70 -1.77 0.61 -6.64
N ALA A 71 -1.18 0.77 -7.84
CA ALA A 71 -1.44 1.91 -8.72
C ALA A 71 -2.53 1.65 -9.77
N GLY A 72 -3.13 0.47 -9.80
CA GLY A 72 -4.15 0.08 -10.80
C GLY A 72 -3.60 -0.05 -12.22
N GLN A 73 -2.29 -0.34 -12.36
CA GLN A 73 -1.63 -0.51 -13.65
C GLN A 73 -1.87 -1.87 -14.28
N VAL A 74 -2.30 -2.84 -13.48
CA VAL A 74 -2.56 -4.22 -13.86
C VAL A 74 -3.95 -4.67 -13.41
N ILE A 75 -4.38 -5.86 -13.84
CA ILE A 75 -5.67 -6.42 -13.44
C ILE A 75 -5.74 -6.62 -11.91
N PRO A 76 -6.95 -6.51 -11.30
CA PRO A 76 -7.11 -6.64 -9.84
C PRO A 76 -6.53 -7.93 -9.24
N GLY A 77 -6.57 -9.03 -9.98
CA GLY A 77 -5.96 -10.30 -9.58
C GLY A 77 -4.45 -10.23 -9.40
N TRP A 78 -3.75 -9.42 -10.18
CA TRP A 78 -2.33 -9.16 -10.02
C TRP A 78 -2.07 -8.23 -8.84
N GLU A 79 -2.83 -7.13 -8.73
CA GLU A 79 -2.69 -6.18 -7.61
C GLU A 79 -2.78 -6.88 -6.25
N GLN A 80 -3.70 -7.84 -6.12
CA GLN A 80 -3.84 -8.63 -4.89
C GLN A 80 -2.86 -9.80 -4.82
N GLY A 81 -2.63 -10.47 -5.94
CA GLY A 81 -1.81 -11.69 -6.02
C GLY A 81 -0.32 -11.46 -5.76
N LEU A 82 0.19 -10.26 -6.08
CA LEU A 82 1.59 -9.91 -5.88
C LEU A 82 1.87 -9.34 -4.48
N GLN A 83 0.85 -8.86 -3.77
CA GLN A 83 1.02 -8.36 -2.40
C GLN A 83 1.61 -9.44 -1.48
N GLY A 84 2.60 -9.04 -0.68
CA GLY A 84 3.27 -9.94 0.26
C GLY A 84 4.21 -10.97 -0.39
N MET A 85 4.41 -10.95 -1.72
CA MET A 85 5.49 -11.74 -2.34
C MET A 85 6.85 -11.27 -1.84
N ARG A 86 7.79 -12.21 -1.74
CA ARG A 86 9.19 -11.88 -1.45
C ARG A 86 10.08 -12.11 -2.66
N VAL A 87 11.12 -11.31 -2.82
CA VAL A 87 12.09 -11.51 -3.90
C VAL A 87 12.61 -12.95 -3.88
N GLY A 88 12.62 -13.59 -5.05
CA GLY A 88 12.91 -15.02 -5.23
C GLY A 88 11.69 -15.94 -5.12
N GLU A 89 10.52 -15.41 -4.76
CA GLU A 89 9.28 -16.20 -4.69
C GLU A 89 8.68 -16.42 -6.07
N ILE A 90 8.14 -17.63 -6.28
CA ILE A 90 7.33 -17.98 -7.45
C ILE A 90 5.92 -18.33 -6.97
N ARG A 91 4.92 -17.63 -7.51
CA ARG A 91 3.49 -17.88 -7.26
C ARG A 91 2.77 -18.32 -8.53
N GLU A 92 1.81 -19.21 -8.33
CA GLU A 92 0.73 -19.42 -9.29
C GLU A 92 -0.49 -18.63 -8.84
N LEU A 93 -1.09 -17.87 -9.77
CA LEU A 93 -2.32 -17.11 -9.56
C LEU A 93 -3.40 -17.68 -10.49
N ILE A 94 -4.53 -18.12 -9.92
CA ILE A 94 -5.73 -18.46 -10.69
C ILE A 94 -6.70 -17.30 -10.50
N ILE A 95 -6.91 -16.53 -11.58
CA ILE A 95 -7.61 -15.25 -11.53
C ILE A 95 -8.96 -15.38 -12.21
N PRO A 96 -10.08 -15.24 -11.48
CA PRO A 96 -11.41 -15.29 -12.07
C PRO A 96 -11.67 -14.10 -12.99
N PRO A 97 -12.63 -14.20 -13.93
CA PRO A 97 -12.92 -13.16 -14.90
C PRO A 97 -13.18 -11.77 -14.30
N GLY A 98 -13.87 -11.71 -13.15
CA GLY A 98 -14.19 -10.46 -12.44
C GLY A 98 -12.98 -9.71 -11.92
N MET A 99 -11.84 -10.40 -11.75
CA MET A 99 -10.56 -9.82 -11.33
C MET A 99 -9.55 -9.76 -12.48
N ALA A 100 -9.97 -10.06 -13.71
CA ALA A 100 -9.19 -10.04 -14.94
C ALA A 100 -9.84 -9.15 -16.00
N TYR A 101 -10.16 -9.69 -17.16
CA TYR A 101 -10.70 -8.93 -18.31
C TYR A 101 -12.22 -9.04 -18.49
N GLY A 102 -12.91 -9.78 -17.62
CA GLY A 102 -14.38 -9.88 -17.56
C GLY A 102 -15.02 -10.30 -18.86
N ALA A 103 -16.23 -9.76 -19.09
CA ALA A 103 -17.06 -10.08 -20.26
C ALA A 103 -16.49 -9.55 -21.61
N ARG A 104 -15.43 -8.70 -21.57
CA ARG A 104 -14.82 -8.16 -22.80
C ARG A 104 -13.70 -9.05 -23.35
N GLY A 105 -13.01 -9.81 -22.49
CA GLY A 105 -11.76 -10.44 -22.85
C GLY A 105 -10.68 -9.41 -23.22
N ALA A 106 -9.57 -9.86 -23.83
CA ALA A 106 -8.49 -8.97 -24.23
C ALA A 106 -7.74 -9.46 -25.46
N GLY A 107 -7.31 -8.50 -26.31
CA GLY A 107 -6.34 -8.71 -27.40
C GLY A 107 -6.71 -9.77 -28.45
N GLY A 108 -7.94 -10.23 -28.49
CA GLY A 108 -8.36 -11.33 -29.41
C GLY A 108 -7.83 -12.70 -28.99
N VAL A 109 -6.98 -12.79 -27.97
CA VAL A 109 -6.38 -14.04 -27.46
C VAL A 109 -6.99 -14.49 -26.13
N ILE A 110 -7.53 -13.58 -25.36
CA ILE A 110 -8.24 -13.88 -24.11
C ILE A 110 -9.75 -13.79 -24.36
N PRO A 111 -10.48 -14.91 -24.31
CA PRO A 111 -11.92 -14.92 -24.55
C PRO A 111 -12.70 -14.16 -23.46
N PRO A 112 -13.95 -13.75 -23.75
CA PRO A 112 -14.89 -13.27 -22.73
C PRO A 112 -15.05 -14.27 -21.58
N ASN A 113 -15.07 -13.75 -20.34
CA ASN A 113 -15.24 -14.51 -19.11
C ASN A 113 -14.19 -15.63 -18.88
N ALA A 114 -12.97 -15.43 -19.39
CA ALA A 114 -11.89 -16.38 -19.17
C ALA A 114 -11.32 -16.25 -17.76
N THR A 115 -11.17 -17.37 -17.07
CA THR A 115 -10.28 -17.52 -15.91
C THR A 115 -8.86 -17.64 -16.43
N LEU A 116 -7.93 -16.93 -15.80
CA LEU A 116 -6.53 -16.89 -16.21
C LEU A 116 -5.65 -17.58 -15.18
N ARG A 117 -4.63 -18.30 -15.65
CA ARG A 117 -3.57 -18.83 -14.81
C ARG A 117 -2.27 -18.09 -15.13
N PHE A 118 -1.61 -17.59 -14.09
CA PHE A 118 -0.29 -17.00 -14.21
C PHE A 118 0.69 -17.71 -13.30
N GLU A 119 1.90 -17.89 -13.77
CA GLU A 119 3.07 -18.14 -12.93
C GLU A 119 3.89 -16.85 -12.92
N VAL A 120 4.19 -16.34 -11.73
CA VAL A 120 4.89 -15.08 -11.53
C VAL A 120 6.07 -15.31 -10.60
N GLU A 121 7.26 -14.89 -11.03
CA GLU A 121 8.47 -14.84 -10.21
C GLU A 121 8.81 -13.40 -9.89
N LEU A 122 8.98 -13.08 -8.61
CA LEU A 122 9.38 -11.76 -8.17
C LEU A 122 10.90 -11.65 -8.14
N LEU A 123 11.43 -10.77 -9.01
CA LEU A 123 12.88 -10.59 -9.23
C LEU A 123 13.45 -9.49 -8.36
N ASP A 124 12.72 -8.37 -8.21
CA ASP A 124 13.18 -7.20 -7.47
C ASP A 124 12.03 -6.43 -6.86
N VAL A 125 12.29 -5.77 -5.73
CA VAL A 125 11.37 -4.86 -5.03
C VAL A 125 12.12 -3.60 -4.65
N LYS A 126 11.72 -2.49 -5.27
CA LYS A 126 12.15 -1.16 -4.85
C LYS A 126 11.06 -0.57 -3.95
N LEU A 127 11.32 -0.53 -2.67
CA LEU A 127 10.38 0.00 -1.68
C LEU A 127 10.14 1.49 -1.92
N PRO A 128 8.91 1.98 -1.65
CA PRO A 128 8.66 3.41 -1.67
C PRO A 128 9.54 4.10 -0.62
N PRO A 129 9.98 5.33 -0.87
CA PRO A 129 10.85 6.06 0.06
C PRO A 129 10.15 6.41 1.38
N PHE A 130 8.83 6.26 1.45
CA PHE A 130 8.02 6.44 2.66
C PHE A 130 6.87 5.43 2.67
N SER A 131 6.22 5.27 3.83
CA SER A 131 5.10 4.35 4.01
C SER A 131 3.76 5.08 4.02
N GLU A 132 2.70 4.41 3.54
CA GLU A 132 1.34 4.91 3.60
C GLU A 132 0.60 4.33 4.83
N LEU A 133 -0.19 5.15 5.50
CA LEU A 133 -1.03 4.77 6.63
C LEU A 133 -2.50 5.08 6.34
N ASP A 134 -3.36 4.12 6.64
CA ASP A 134 -4.79 4.35 6.81
C ASP A 134 -5.12 4.87 8.23
N ASN A 135 -6.41 5.05 8.54
CA ASN A 135 -6.85 5.49 9.86
C ASN A 135 -6.40 4.55 11.00
N ARG A 136 -6.37 3.24 10.75
CA ARG A 136 -5.93 2.26 11.74
C ARG A 136 -4.43 2.39 11.99
N GLY A 137 -3.65 2.47 10.92
CA GLY A 137 -2.20 2.68 11.01
C GLY A 137 -1.85 3.99 11.71
N LEU A 138 -2.58 5.08 11.44
CA LEU A 138 -2.41 6.35 12.15
C LEU A 138 -2.69 6.18 13.65
N ALA A 139 -3.80 5.53 14.04
CA ALA A 139 -4.12 5.28 15.45
C ALA A 139 -3.06 4.42 16.15
N GLU A 140 -2.53 3.40 15.49
CA GLU A 140 -1.45 2.56 16.01
C GLU A 140 -0.15 3.36 16.23
N MET A 141 0.19 4.28 15.30
CA MET A 141 1.38 5.14 15.44
C MET A 141 1.22 6.14 16.59
N ILE A 142 0.03 6.74 16.76
CA ILE A 142 -0.29 7.61 17.90
C ILE A 142 -0.13 6.82 19.20
N ALA A 143 -0.68 5.62 19.29
CA ALA A 143 -0.58 4.78 20.48
C ALA A 143 0.87 4.39 20.84
N LYS A 144 1.76 4.31 19.84
CA LYS A 144 3.21 4.10 20.02
C LYS A 144 3.98 5.37 20.39
N GLY A 145 3.31 6.53 20.48
CA GLY A 145 3.94 7.82 20.77
C GLY A 145 4.74 8.41 19.61
N VAL A 146 4.49 7.95 18.38
CA VAL A 146 5.12 8.53 17.19
C VAL A 146 4.59 9.93 16.94
N LYS A 147 5.47 10.88 16.66
CA LYS A 147 5.08 12.26 16.37
C LYS A 147 4.22 12.34 15.12
N VAL A 148 3.09 13.00 15.22
CA VAL A 148 2.22 13.37 14.10
C VAL A 148 2.43 14.84 13.80
N VAL A 149 2.79 15.18 12.57
CA VAL A 149 2.99 16.56 12.12
C VAL A 149 1.88 16.94 11.14
N ASP A 150 1.01 17.85 11.56
CA ASP A 150 -0.03 18.41 10.71
C ASP A 150 0.54 19.60 9.93
N ILE A 151 0.75 19.38 8.63
CA ILE A 151 1.42 20.35 7.75
C ILE A 151 0.50 21.37 7.10
N ARG A 152 -0.78 21.37 7.47
CA ARG A 152 -1.78 22.29 6.94
C ARG A 152 -1.55 23.71 7.44
N ARG A 153 -2.33 24.64 6.90
CA ARG A 153 -2.30 26.04 7.30
C ARG A 153 -3.21 26.29 8.51
N PRO A 154 -2.98 27.35 9.29
CA PRO A 154 -3.79 27.66 10.47
C PRO A 154 -5.29 27.73 10.22
N GLU A 155 -5.72 28.32 9.09
CA GLU A 155 -7.13 28.40 8.73
C GLU A 155 -7.76 27.00 8.49
N GLU A 156 -6.99 26.03 8.01
CA GLU A 156 -7.48 24.65 7.82
C GLU A 156 -7.61 23.92 9.16
N TRP A 157 -6.70 24.17 10.12
CA TRP A 157 -6.78 23.61 11.48
C TRP A 157 -8.03 24.09 12.21
N HIS A 158 -8.31 25.41 12.16
CA HIS A 158 -9.50 25.98 12.78
C HIS A 158 -10.81 25.52 12.11
N GLN A 159 -10.78 25.22 10.82
CA GLN A 159 -11.95 24.77 10.07
C GLN A 159 -12.38 23.35 10.42
N THR A 160 -11.45 22.44 10.67
CA THR A 160 -11.75 21.01 10.81
C THR A 160 -11.29 20.41 12.13
N GLY A 161 -10.53 21.12 12.93
CA GLY A 161 -9.76 20.55 14.03
C GLY A 161 -8.50 19.82 13.55
N VAL A 162 -7.77 19.24 14.47
CA VAL A 162 -6.52 18.50 14.29
C VAL A 162 -6.57 17.16 15.00
N VAL A 163 -5.76 16.20 14.63
CA VAL A 163 -5.56 14.98 15.41
C VAL A 163 -4.93 15.37 16.74
N GLU A 164 -5.48 14.88 17.85
CA GLU A 164 -5.00 15.21 19.20
C GLU A 164 -3.51 14.90 19.35
N GLY A 165 -2.78 15.85 19.94
CA GLY A 165 -1.33 15.73 20.15
C GLY A 165 -0.48 15.98 18.90
N SER A 166 -1.07 16.37 17.77
CA SER A 166 -0.30 16.72 16.57
C SER A 166 0.55 17.98 16.77
N HIS A 167 1.76 17.94 16.23
CA HIS A 167 2.59 19.13 16.05
C HIS A 167 2.10 19.89 14.82
N LEU A 168 1.79 21.18 15.01
CA LEU A 168 1.23 22.03 13.96
C LEU A 168 2.37 22.83 13.30
N LEU A 169 2.72 22.45 12.06
CA LEU A 169 3.83 23.05 11.35
C LEU A 169 3.49 23.21 9.88
N THR A 170 3.05 24.40 9.47
CA THR A 170 2.68 24.68 8.09
C THR A 170 3.85 24.48 7.13
N ALA A 171 3.70 23.53 6.19
CA ALA A 171 4.74 23.26 5.21
C ALA A 171 4.60 24.05 3.92
N PHE A 172 3.39 24.42 3.53
CA PHE A 172 3.12 25.07 2.23
C PHE A 172 2.26 26.32 2.40
N ASP A 173 2.64 27.37 1.69
CA ASP A 173 1.82 28.57 1.53
C ASP A 173 0.56 28.29 0.66
N ARG A 174 -0.29 29.31 0.50
CA ARG A 174 -1.51 29.20 -0.33
C ARG A 174 -1.25 28.92 -1.82
N TYR A 175 -0.02 29.09 -2.29
CA TYR A 175 0.40 28.86 -3.66
C TYR A 175 1.13 27.52 -3.83
N GLY A 176 1.24 26.70 -2.76
CA GLY A 176 1.91 25.39 -2.78
C GLY A 176 3.44 25.47 -2.70
N ARG A 177 4.03 26.62 -2.35
CA ARG A 177 5.48 26.77 -2.15
C ARG A 177 5.80 26.45 -0.69
N ILE A 178 6.97 25.84 -0.47
CA ILE A 178 7.45 25.56 0.88
C ILE A 178 7.57 26.88 1.67
N GLU A 179 7.02 26.89 2.89
CA GLU A 179 7.13 28.02 3.82
C GLU A 179 8.59 28.24 4.22
N PRO A 180 9.07 29.51 4.19
CA PRO A 180 10.38 29.83 4.69
C PRO A 180 10.56 29.39 6.14
N GLY A 181 11.66 28.67 6.43
CA GLY A 181 11.95 28.15 7.76
C GLY A 181 11.30 26.82 8.12
N PHE A 182 10.37 26.28 7.29
CA PHE A 182 9.73 24.98 7.55
C PHE A 182 10.78 23.86 7.76
N VAL A 183 11.74 23.74 6.84
CA VAL A 183 12.75 22.65 6.92
C VAL A 183 13.53 22.74 8.22
N GLY A 184 13.99 23.94 8.60
CA GLY A 184 14.74 24.12 9.85
C GLY A 184 13.91 23.79 11.10
N ALA A 185 12.64 24.21 11.13
CA ALA A 185 11.72 23.89 12.23
C ALA A 185 11.41 22.39 12.30
N PHE A 186 11.22 21.74 11.13
CA PHE A 186 10.98 20.31 11.06
C PHE A 186 12.19 19.50 11.56
N GLN A 187 13.42 19.88 11.17
CA GLN A 187 14.66 19.25 11.62
C GLN A 187 14.92 19.43 13.12
N GLN A 188 14.43 20.50 13.72
CA GLN A 188 14.48 20.68 15.18
C GLN A 188 13.43 19.83 15.90
N LEU A 189 12.32 19.53 15.25
CA LEU A 189 11.21 18.76 15.82
C LEU A 189 11.46 17.24 15.73
N VAL A 190 12.03 16.76 14.62
CA VAL A 190 12.16 15.34 14.31
C VAL A 190 13.58 15.03 13.87
N ALA A 191 14.22 14.04 14.50
CA ALA A 191 15.52 13.53 14.06
C ALA A 191 15.36 12.64 12.80
N LYS A 192 16.43 12.49 12.00
CA LYS A 192 16.39 11.74 10.73
C LYS A 192 16.06 10.26 10.87
N ASP A 193 16.43 9.65 11.98
CA ASP A 193 16.21 8.26 12.36
C ASP A 193 14.93 8.05 13.18
N GLU A 194 14.25 9.14 13.55
CA GLU A 194 13.01 9.10 14.32
C GLU A 194 11.79 8.90 13.40
N PRO A 195 10.86 7.99 13.73
CA PRO A 195 9.64 7.83 12.97
C PRO A 195 8.74 9.07 13.08
N VAL A 196 8.18 9.49 11.95
CA VAL A 196 7.28 10.65 11.87
C VAL A 196 6.11 10.38 10.95
N VAL A 197 4.91 10.73 11.40
CA VAL A 197 3.69 10.70 10.59
C VAL A 197 3.36 12.10 10.11
N LEU A 198 3.13 12.24 8.81
CA LEU A 198 2.69 13.49 8.19
C LEU A 198 1.20 13.41 7.87
N ILE A 199 0.45 14.43 8.26
CA ILE A 199 -0.97 14.55 7.92
C ILE A 199 -1.26 15.89 7.25
N CYS A 200 -2.07 15.85 6.19
CA CYS A 200 -2.66 17.03 5.59
C CYS A 200 -4.17 16.83 5.38
N ARG A 201 -4.78 17.56 4.46
CA ARG A 201 -6.23 17.44 4.22
C ARG A 201 -6.61 16.11 3.60
N THR A 202 -5.89 15.68 2.53
CA THR A 202 -6.24 14.53 1.68
C THR A 202 -5.06 13.59 1.38
N GLY A 203 -3.94 13.72 2.09
CA GLY A 203 -2.74 12.90 1.87
C GLY A 203 -1.81 13.39 0.73
N SER A 204 -2.30 14.17 -0.23
CA SER A 204 -1.52 14.52 -1.42
C SER A 204 -0.31 15.43 -1.14
N ARG A 205 -0.47 16.48 -0.31
CA ARG A 205 0.63 17.39 0.06
C ARG A 205 1.68 16.67 0.89
N THR A 206 1.23 15.79 1.78
CA THR A 206 2.11 15.00 2.64
C THR A 206 2.86 13.92 1.88
N ALA A 207 2.29 13.33 0.83
CA ALA A 207 3.00 12.40 -0.04
C ALA A 207 4.19 13.07 -0.75
N VAL A 208 3.99 14.29 -1.29
CA VAL A 208 5.08 15.07 -1.91
C VAL A 208 6.17 15.41 -0.89
N LEU A 209 5.76 15.86 0.31
CA LEU A 209 6.71 16.20 1.38
C LEU A 209 7.45 14.96 1.90
N ALA A 210 6.75 13.84 2.11
CA ALA A 210 7.34 12.58 2.56
C ALA A 210 8.42 12.08 1.60
N HIS A 211 8.14 12.17 0.29
CA HIS A 211 9.13 11.83 -0.73
C HIS A 211 10.38 12.72 -0.63
N ALA A 212 10.20 14.05 -0.50
CA ALA A 212 11.32 14.98 -0.38
C ALA A 212 12.10 14.78 0.93
N LEU A 213 11.44 14.52 2.05
CA LEU A 213 12.08 14.23 3.33
C LEU A 213 12.93 12.97 3.25
N ALA A 214 12.40 11.91 2.65
CA ALA A 214 13.12 10.65 2.55
C ALA A 214 14.28 10.70 1.54
N GLU A 215 14.04 11.23 0.33
CA GLU A 215 15.03 11.17 -0.75
C GLU A 215 16.07 12.30 -0.72
N GLN A 216 15.67 13.50 -0.29
CA GLN A 216 16.56 14.67 -0.33
C GLN A 216 17.15 15.02 1.03
N LEU A 217 16.42 14.69 2.12
CA LEU A 217 16.84 14.99 3.48
C LEU A 217 17.18 13.74 4.30
N GLU A 218 17.08 12.54 3.69
CA GLU A 218 17.52 11.25 4.24
C GLU A 218 16.81 10.83 5.54
N TYR A 219 15.51 11.21 5.69
CA TYR A 219 14.69 10.70 6.77
C TYR A 219 14.33 9.24 6.52
N GLN A 220 14.54 8.38 7.52
CA GLN A 220 14.47 6.93 7.36
C GLN A 220 13.06 6.35 7.54
N HIS A 221 12.23 7.00 8.36
CA HIS A 221 10.94 6.46 8.81
C HIS A 221 9.81 7.49 8.65
N VAL A 222 9.50 7.83 7.41
CA VAL A 222 8.44 8.81 7.09
C VAL A 222 7.16 8.07 6.71
N TYR A 223 6.04 8.50 7.30
CA TYR A 223 4.72 7.95 7.05
C TYR A 223 3.78 9.04 6.56
N ASN A 224 3.04 8.75 5.48
CA ASN A 224 1.98 9.59 4.95
C ASN A 224 0.61 9.03 5.35
N VAL A 225 -0.29 9.87 5.85
CA VAL A 225 -1.68 9.47 6.06
C VAL A 225 -2.45 9.59 4.76
N THR A 226 -2.78 8.44 4.16
CA THR A 226 -3.62 8.35 2.96
C THR A 226 -5.00 8.95 3.22
N ASP A 227 -5.51 9.77 2.31
CA ASP A 227 -6.75 10.53 2.46
C ASP A 227 -6.76 11.58 3.59
N GLY A 228 -5.68 11.69 4.37
CA GLY A 228 -5.45 12.74 5.36
C GLY A 228 -6.53 12.84 6.44
N ILE A 229 -6.68 14.06 7.01
CA ILE A 229 -7.65 14.30 8.08
C ILE A 229 -9.11 14.15 7.63
N THR A 230 -9.38 14.29 6.33
CA THR A 230 -10.74 14.10 5.78
C THR A 230 -11.24 12.68 6.07
N ARG A 231 -10.41 11.67 5.84
CA ARG A 231 -10.77 10.26 6.11
C ARG A 231 -10.81 9.97 7.62
N TRP A 232 -9.95 10.60 8.40
CA TRP A 232 -9.94 10.49 9.86
C TRP A 232 -11.29 10.91 10.44
N ILE A 233 -11.77 12.10 10.07
CA ILE A 233 -13.08 12.63 10.49
C ILE A 233 -14.22 11.79 9.98
N ALA A 234 -14.22 11.41 8.70
CA ALA A 234 -15.27 10.57 8.11
C ALA A 234 -15.36 9.19 8.78
N GLY A 235 -14.26 8.69 9.34
CA GLY A 235 -14.21 7.47 10.15
C GLY A 235 -14.71 7.63 11.58
N GLY A 236 -15.25 8.80 11.96
CA GLY A 236 -15.77 9.07 13.31
C GLY A 236 -14.71 9.29 14.37
N GLN A 237 -13.47 9.53 13.97
CA GLN A 237 -12.36 9.75 14.90
C GLN A 237 -12.41 11.17 15.48
N VAL A 238 -12.00 11.28 16.74
CA VAL A 238 -12.00 12.57 17.46
C VAL A 238 -10.93 13.51 16.95
N VAL A 239 -11.26 14.79 16.85
CA VAL A 239 -10.33 15.88 16.57
C VAL A 239 -10.38 16.91 17.68
N GLN A 240 -9.23 17.51 17.97
CA GLN A 240 -9.12 18.66 18.88
C GLN A 240 -9.45 19.94 18.09
N THR A 241 -10.42 20.72 18.57
CA THR A 241 -10.87 21.98 17.95
C THR A 241 -10.40 23.23 18.71
N ASP A 242 -10.02 23.08 19.99
CA ASP A 242 -9.43 24.16 20.77
C ASP A 242 -7.91 24.20 20.50
N ILE A 243 -7.53 24.99 19.51
CA ILE A 243 -6.17 25.04 18.97
C ILE A 243 -5.55 26.38 19.33
N ALA A 244 -4.63 26.36 20.30
CA ALA A 244 -3.78 27.51 20.58
C ALA A 244 -2.65 27.58 19.53
N VAL A 245 -2.83 28.34 18.47
CA VAL A 245 -1.74 28.66 17.54
C VAL A 245 -0.87 29.72 18.20
N ALA A 246 0.38 29.38 18.52
CA ALA A 246 1.36 30.39 18.89
C ALA A 246 1.51 31.37 17.72
N THR A 247 0.99 32.57 17.86
CA THR A 247 1.24 33.65 16.90
C THR A 247 2.73 33.93 16.94
N SER A 248 3.48 33.45 15.93
CA SER A 248 4.85 33.92 15.71
C SER A 248 4.77 35.43 15.45
N GLY A 249 5.12 36.20 16.50
CA GLY A 249 5.19 37.65 16.43
C GLY A 249 6.11 38.04 15.27
N ARG A 250 5.56 38.77 14.32
CA ARG A 250 6.36 39.58 13.41
C ARG A 250 6.92 40.71 14.23
N GLY A 251 8.19 40.61 14.59
CA GLY A 251 9.01 41.72 14.99
C GLY A 251 9.76 42.25 13.79
#